data_73222175a79bade4c20b45d37d2dd069
#
_entry.id   73222175a79bade4c20b45d37d2dd069
#
_cell.length_a   1.000
_cell.length_b   1.000
_cell.length_c   1.000
_cell.angle_alpha   90.00
_cell.angle_beta   90.00
_cell.angle_gamma   90.00
#
_symmetry.space_group_name_H-M   'P 1'
#
loop_
_entity.id
_entity.type
_entity.pdbx_description
1 polymer ?
#
loop_
_entity_poly.entity_id
_entity_poly.type
_entity_poly.pdbx_seq_one_letter_code
_entity_poly.pdbx_strand_id
1 'polypeptide(L)'
;MISRKENSMKNKFLRGTFLFGMCLLAVVSIERGSKASASKPAAAPPNIVWIIGEDLGPELGAYGDKLAHTPNIDRLAREGARFTRAFTHAPVCAPSRSGMITGQYPTTIGTHHMRSTLLKPPPLFTDYLKKAGYQICWPTKAGFGKTDFNFEPPAGWVDVTSDWTKDVPKRPFFGYFNVTTSHESQVRAVPEQHAKNTVRLKPSDRQDPAKMVLPPYYPDDPAVRNDFRQYYEIATAVDYKVGDVLEALDKAGVADNTVVFFFGDHGRGMPRSKRWVYNQGIHVPLIVRWPGKIKPGSVREDLVCFLDFAPTVISLSGGEVPKAMQGRIILGDKTGAEPKYVFAARDRMDETFDRIRSVRGRRFHYIRNFYPELPYAQVVLYNEENPIMQAWRRWQAEGKLNAVQKQFFAPTKPAEELYDAEADPHEINNLAALPKYKKTLEEMRVALDRWMKETGDLGAVTELELVKRGLVADRIKEYEDRKKNGLQPNERRQPPKQP
;
A
#
# COMPACT_ATOMS: atom_id res chain seq x y z
N MET A 1 68.80 2.39 -22.88
CA MET A 1 69.38 1.41 -23.82
C MET A 1 68.27 1.10 -24.81
N ILE A 2 68.28 1.72 -25.96
CA ILE A 2 68.71 1.21 -27.28
C ILE A 2 67.69 0.17 -27.77
N SER A 3 67.05 0.24 -28.98
CA SER A 3 67.23 0.97 -30.23
C SER A 3 66.07 0.54 -31.14
N ARG A 4 65.40 1.50 -31.78
CA ARG A 4 65.22 1.76 -33.22
C ARG A 4 65.42 0.58 -34.18
N LYS A 5 64.47 0.41 -35.12
CA LYS A 5 64.75 0.64 -36.55
C LYS A 5 63.49 0.69 -37.40
N GLU A 6 63.44 1.78 -38.16
CA GLU A 6 62.69 2.01 -39.40
C GLU A 6 63.24 1.21 -40.58
N ASN A 7 62.43 1.05 -41.62
CA ASN A 7 62.76 1.23 -43.06
C ASN A 7 61.48 0.94 -43.88
N SER A 8 60.92 1.81 -44.62
CA SER A 8 61.27 2.71 -45.74
C SER A 8 61.42 2.00 -47.11
N MET A 9 60.59 2.53 -48.05
CA MET A 9 60.84 2.76 -49.52
C MET A 9 60.52 1.58 -50.47
N LYS A 10 60.03 1.76 -51.71
CA LYS A 10 59.79 2.85 -52.65
C LYS A 10 59.02 2.31 -53.89
N ASN A 11 58.17 3.18 -54.46
CA ASN A 11 57.85 3.39 -55.91
C ASN A 11 58.27 2.37 -56.96
N LYS A 12 57.34 2.11 -57.93
CA LYS A 12 57.62 2.43 -59.36
C LYS A 12 56.34 2.57 -60.22
N PHE A 13 56.30 3.63 -60.95
CA PHE A 13 55.41 3.96 -62.07
C PHE A 13 55.51 2.93 -63.20
N LEU A 14 54.38 2.71 -63.94
CA LEU A 14 54.43 2.57 -65.37
C LEU A 14 53.11 3.06 -66.02
N ARG A 15 53.25 3.92 -66.98
CA ARG A 15 52.24 4.47 -67.91
C ARG A 15 51.93 3.44 -69.01
N GLY A 16 50.69 3.40 -69.42
CA GLY A 16 50.24 2.74 -70.63
C GLY A 16 48.85 3.23 -71.02
N THR A 17 48.85 4.05 -72.12
CA THR A 17 47.72 4.66 -72.79
C THR A 17 47.11 3.71 -73.83
N PHE A 18 45.81 3.81 -74.06
CA PHE A 18 45.00 3.63 -75.30
C PHE A 18 43.77 2.77 -75.10
N LEU A 19 42.63 3.08 -75.46
CA LEU A 19 41.82 3.52 -76.57
C LEU A 19 40.31 3.47 -76.23
N PHE A 20 39.58 4.33 -76.91
CA PHE A 20 38.10 4.47 -76.97
C PHE A 20 37.31 3.17 -77.14
N GLY A 21 36.22 3.08 -76.41
CA GLY A 21 35.09 2.16 -76.64
C GLY A 21 33.83 2.71 -76.00
N MET A 22 33.04 3.45 -76.82
CA MET A 22 31.75 4.02 -76.40
C MET A 22 30.69 2.90 -76.31
N CYS A 23 30.31 2.42 -75.15
CA CYS A 23 29.10 1.61 -74.92
C CYS A 23 28.13 2.39 -74.05
N LEU A 24 27.02 2.80 -74.65
CA LEU A 24 25.84 3.31 -73.92
C LEU A 24 25.29 2.19 -73.02
N LEU A 25 25.50 2.27 -71.72
CA LEU A 25 24.80 1.46 -70.76
C LEU A 25 23.74 2.36 -70.10
N ALA A 26 22.47 2.05 -70.42
CA ALA A 26 21.32 2.63 -69.71
C ALA A 26 21.37 2.20 -68.19
N VAL A 27 21.63 3.19 -67.36
CA VAL A 27 21.51 2.99 -65.88
C VAL A 27 20.02 2.97 -65.54
N VAL A 28 19.46 1.77 -65.43
CA VAL A 28 18.16 1.58 -64.75
C VAL A 28 18.40 1.81 -63.26
N SER A 29 18.06 3.01 -62.78
CA SER A 29 17.98 3.29 -61.33
C SER A 29 16.83 2.50 -60.75
N ILE A 30 17.16 1.36 -60.15
CA ILE A 30 16.21 0.64 -59.25
C ILE A 30 16.12 1.48 -57.97
N GLU A 31 15.12 2.35 -57.93
CA GLU A 31 14.67 2.91 -56.63
C GLU A 31 14.24 1.75 -55.74
N ARG A 32 15.13 1.33 -54.84
CA ARG A 32 14.76 0.53 -53.70
C ARG A 32 13.86 1.38 -52.84
N GLY A 33 12.54 1.31 -53.07
CA GLY A 33 11.55 1.81 -52.18
C GLY A 33 11.82 1.23 -50.78
N SER A 34 12.36 2.04 -49.91
CA SER A 34 12.43 1.75 -48.46
C SER A 34 10.99 1.52 -48.01
N LYS A 35 10.58 0.24 -47.86
CA LYS A 35 9.35 -0.08 -47.14
C LYS A 35 9.56 0.46 -45.75
N ALA A 36 9.01 1.66 -45.46
CA ALA A 36 8.84 2.12 -44.10
C ALA A 36 8.13 0.97 -43.36
N SER A 37 8.84 0.35 -42.44
CA SER A 37 8.29 -0.63 -41.53
C SER A 37 7.15 0.09 -40.83
N ALA A 38 5.92 -0.23 -41.17
CA ALA A 38 4.74 0.26 -40.45
C ALA A 38 4.95 -0.13 -38.98
N SER A 39 5.23 0.86 -38.15
CA SER A 39 5.31 0.65 -36.72
C SER A 39 4.03 -0.02 -36.29
N LYS A 40 4.17 -1.18 -35.63
CA LYS A 40 3.03 -1.90 -35.05
C LYS A 40 2.22 -0.87 -34.25
N PRO A 41 0.90 -0.75 -34.48
CA PRO A 41 0.11 0.21 -33.71
C PRO A 41 0.45 0.08 -32.24
N ALA A 42 0.74 1.18 -31.56
CA ALA A 42 0.99 1.16 -30.14
C ALA A 42 -0.19 0.46 -29.47
N ALA A 43 0.09 -0.58 -28.69
CA ALA A 43 -0.97 -1.31 -27.97
C ALA A 43 -1.78 -0.30 -27.16
N ALA A 44 -3.11 -0.43 -27.18
CA ALA A 44 -3.98 0.43 -26.39
C ALA A 44 -3.56 0.37 -24.92
N PRO A 45 -3.53 1.51 -24.22
CA PRO A 45 -3.16 1.52 -22.80
C PRO A 45 -4.11 0.61 -22.01
N PRO A 46 -3.60 -0.14 -21.00
CA PRO A 46 -4.42 -1.09 -20.26
C PRO A 46 -5.43 -0.36 -19.37
N ASN A 47 -6.59 -0.96 -19.13
CA ASN A 47 -7.41 -0.57 -17.99
C ASN A 47 -6.66 -0.93 -16.70
N ILE A 48 -6.92 -0.18 -15.62
CA ILE A 48 -6.29 -0.40 -14.33
C ILE A 48 -7.38 -0.52 -13.27
N VAL A 49 -7.34 -1.60 -12.49
CA VAL A 49 -8.34 -1.85 -11.45
C VAL A 49 -7.63 -2.08 -10.12
N TRP A 50 -8.04 -1.37 -9.08
CA TRP A 50 -7.65 -1.61 -7.70
C TRP A 50 -8.83 -2.21 -6.92
N ILE A 51 -8.61 -3.40 -6.36
CA ILE A 51 -9.54 -4.08 -5.46
C ILE A 51 -8.90 -4.09 -4.09
N ILE A 52 -9.51 -3.42 -3.11
CA ILE A 52 -8.96 -3.25 -1.78
C ILE A 52 -9.81 -4.01 -0.76
N GLY A 53 -9.18 -4.93 -0.02
CA GLY A 53 -9.70 -5.47 1.22
C GLY A 53 -9.34 -4.53 2.37
N GLU A 54 -10.32 -3.85 2.94
CA GLU A 54 -10.07 -2.92 4.03
C GLU A 54 -9.65 -3.67 5.30
N ASP A 55 -8.64 -3.18 6.04
CA ASP A 55 -8.13 -3.81 7.27
C ASP A 55 -7.73 -5.29 7.07
N LEU A 56 -7.21 -5.66 5.90
CA LEU A 56 -6.90 -7.04 5.54
C LEU A 56 -5.39 -7.27 5.48
N GLY A 57 -4.91 -8.19 6.32
CA GLY A 57 -3.54 -8.66 6.32
C GLY A 57 -3.28 -9.79 5.31
N PRO A 58 -2.06 -10.34 5.27
CA PRO A 58 -1.68 -11.43 4.36
C PRO A 58 -2.19 -12.82 4.83
N GLU A 59 -3.14 -12.88 5.75
CA GLU A 59 -3.78 -14.13 6.19
C GLU A 59 -4.77 -14.62 5.11
N LEU A 60 -4.23 -15.10 3.97
CA LEU A 60 -4.95 -15.55 2.77
C LEU A 60 -4.35 -16.86 2.26
N GLY A 61 -5.16 -17.68 1.57
CA GLY A 61 -4.70 -18.95 0.99
C GLY A 61 -3.51 -18.78 0.08
N ALA A 62 -3.50 -17.77 -0.79
CA ALA A 62 -2.38 -17.44 -1.68
C ALA A 62 -1.07 -17.16 -0.93
N TYR A 63 -1.11 -16.76 0.34
CA TYR A 63 0.05 -16.52 1.21
C TYR A 63 0.39 -17.71 2.10
N GLY A 64 -0.30 -18.84 1.93
CA GLY A 64 -0.02 -20.09 2.65
C GLY A 64 -0.78 -20.26 3.96
N ASP A 65 -1.73 -19.36 4.28
CA ASP A 65 -2.59 -19.52 5.45
C ASP A 65 -3.62 -20.63 5.20
N LYS A 66 -3.56 -21.67 6.01
CA LYS A 66 -4.40 -22.87 5.87
C LYS A 66 -5.83 -22.69 6.42
N LEU A 67 -6.07 -21.67 7.22
CA LEU A 67 -7.38 -21.33 7.74
C LEU A 67 -8.17 -20.45 6.78
N ALA A 68 -7.47 -19.69 5.93
CA ALA A 68 -8.13 -18.81 4.98
C ALA A 68 -8.76 -19.58 3.81
N HIS A 69 -10.04 -19.31 3.57
CA HIS A 69 -10.76 -19.81 2.39
C HIS A 69 -10.99 -18.67 1.40
N THR A 70 -10.06 -18.48 0.46
CA THR A 70 -10.01 -17.33 -0.46
C THR A 70 -9.80 -17.74 -1.93
N PRO A 71 -10.69 -18.57 -2.51
CA PRO A 71 -10.46 -19.19 -3.80
C PRO A 71 -10.33 -18.23 -4.99
N ASN A 72 -11.00 -17.07 -4.96
CA ASN A 72 -10.94 -16.05 -6.02
C ASN A 72 -9.64 -15.24 -5.94
N ILE A 73 -9.21 -14.85 -4.75
CA ILE A 73 -7.92 -14.19 -4.51
C ILE A 73 -6.78 -15.16 -4.86
N ASP A 74 -6.91 -16.43 -4.49
CA ASP A 74 -5.94 -17.48 -4.83
C ASP A 74 -5.88 -17.71 -6.35
N ARG A 75 -7.04 -17.65 -7.06
CA ARG A 75 -7.09 -17.67 -8.52
C ARG A 75 -6.34 -16.47 -9.11
N LEU A 76 -6.60 -15.25 -8.60
CA LEU A 76 -5.92 -14.03 -9.05
C LEU A 76 -4.39 -14.16 -8.89
N ALA A 77 -3.92 -14.76 -7.80
CA ALA A 77 -2.50 -15.02 -7.58
C ALA A 77 -1.92 -16.06 -8.56
N ARG A 78 -2.68 -17.11 -8.88
CA ARG A 78 -2.28 -18.10 -9.89
C ARG A 78 -2.23 -17.53 -11.30
N GLU A 79 -3.09 -16.57 -11.62
CA GLU A 79 -3.14 -15.87 -12.92
C GLU A 79 -2.16 -14.69 -13.01
N GLY A 80 -1.61 -14.24 -11.90
CA GLY A 80 -0.74 -13.07 -11.78
C GLY A 80 0.55 -13.31 -11.00
N ALA A 81 1.02 -12.27 -10.33
CA ALA A 81 2.16 -12.31 -9.41
C ALA A 81 1.72 -11.98 -7.99
N ARG A 82 2.22 -12.75 -7.02
CA ARG A 82 2.10 -12.48 -5.60
C ARG A 82 3.36 -11.82 -5.09
N PHE A 83 3.23 -10.66 -4.44
CA PHE A 83 4.33 -9.95 -3.80
C PHE A 83 4.41 -10.35 -2.32
N THR A 84 5.56 -10.80 -1.86
CA THR A 84 5.73 -11.28 -0.48
C THR A 84 6.21 -10.20 0.49
N ARG A 85 6.63 -9.04 -0.02
CA ARG A 85 7.20 -7.94 0.78
C ARG A 85 6.58 -6.59 0.38
N ALA A 86 5.24 -6.52 0.42
CA ALA A 86 4.51 -5.27 0.21
C ALA A 86 4.12 -4.65 1.55
N PHE A 87 4.34 -3.33 1.68
CA PHE A 87 4.15 -2.62 2.94
C PHE A 87 3.39 -1.31 2.73
N THR A 88 2.51 -0.99 3.67
CA THR A 88 1.97 0.36 3.78
C THR A 88 2.96 1.29 4.49
N HIS A 89 2.89 2.57 4.18
CA HIS A 89 3.68 3.62 4.82
C HIS A 89 3.02 4.21 6.08
N ALA A 90 1.77 3.81 6.37
CA ALA A 90 1.05 4.19 7.58
C ALA A 90 0.05 3.07 7.96
N PRO A 91 0.04 2.62 9.24
CA PRO A 91 -0.74 1.47 9.67
C PRO A 91 -2.22 1.81 9.99
N VAL A 92 -2.80 2.77 9.27
CA VAL A 92 -4.19 3.22 9.50
C VAL A 92 -4.77 3.87 8.24
N CYS A 93 -6.10 3.76 8.05
CA CYS A 93 -6.80 4.08 6.81
C CYS A 93 -6.48 5.47 6.22
N ALA A 94 -6.81 6.57 6.93
CA ALA A 94 -6.76 7.90 6.31
C ALA A 94 -5.35 8.37 5.96
N PRO A 95 -4.31 8.22 6.80
CA PRO A 95 -2.93 8.47 6.40
C PRO A 95 -2.46 7.56 5.26
N SER A 96 -2.73 6.23 5.33
CA SER A 96 -2.35 5.30 4.24
C SER A 96 -2.97 5.71 2.91
N ARG A 97 -4.27 5.96 2.89
CA ARG A 97 -5.01 6.34 1.67
C ARG A 97 -4.60 7.69 1.13
N SER A 98 -4.31 8.67 2.01
CA SER A 98 -3.80 9.99 1.62
C SER A 98 -2.44 9.91 0.92
N GLY A 99 -1.51 9.10 1.45
CA GLY A 99 -0.22 8.89 0.80
C GLY A 99 -0.34 8.12 -0.51
N MET A 100 -1.18 7.09 -0.55
CA MET A 100 -1.40 6.27 -1.74
C MET A 100 -1.96 7.08 -2.92
N ILE A 101 -2.96 7.97 -2.68
CA ILE A 101 -3.59 8.77 -3.74
C ILE A 101 -2.70 9.91 -4.23
N THR A 102 -1.79 10.43 -3.39
CA THR A 102 -0.87 11.54 -3.70
C THR A 102 0.50 11.08 -4.15
N GLY A 103 0.88 9.82 -3.87
CA GLY A 103 2.23 9.31 -4.10
C GLY A 103 3.29 9.92 -3.19
N GLN A 104 2.90 10.55 -2.07
CA GLN A 104 3.78 11.22 -1.13
C GLN A 104 3.54 10.75 0.30
N TYR A 105 4.60 10.72 1.13
CA TYR A 105 4.44 10.34 2.53
C TYR A 105 3.49 11.27 3.27
N PRO A 106 2.59 10.74 4.09
CA PRO A 106 1.71 11.56 4.95
C PRO A 106 2.47 12.56 5.81
N THR A 107 3.67 12.17 6.26
CA THR A 107 4.56 13.02 7.04
C THR A 107 5.18 14.17 6.24
N THR A 108 5.28 14.04 4.92
CA THR A 108 5.74 15.10 4.02
C THR A 108 4.65 16.15 3.79
N ILE A 109 3.40 15.69 3.58
CA ILE A 109 2.31 16.58 3.17
C ILE A 109 1.41 17.05 4.32
N GLY A 110 1.66 16.57 5.57
CA GLY A 110 0.87 16.95 6.74
C GLY A 110 -0.40 16.15 6.98
N THR A 111 -0.54 14.97 6.35
CA THR A 111 -1.71 14.07 6.54
C THR A 111 -1.41 12.89 7.47
N HIS A 112 -0.37 12.99 8.32
CA HIS A 112 0.11 11.92 9.19
C HIS A 112 -0.69 11.73 10.48
N HIS A 113 -1.43 12.73 10.91
CA HIS A 113 -2.34 12.59 12.06
C HIS A 113 -3.69 12.01 11.62
N MET A 114 -4.14 10.97 12.28
CA MET A 114 -5.45 10.37 11.98
C MET A 114 -6.56 11.40 12.14
N ARG A 115 -7.41 11.54 11.12
CA ARG A 115 -8.52 12.51 11.08
C ARG A 115 -8.11 14.00 11.07
N SER A 116 -6.86 14.34 10.73
CA SER A 116 -6.53 15.71 10.36
C SER A 116 -7.14 16.05 8.98
N THR A 117 -7.31 17.34 8.69
CA THR A 117 -7.82 17.80 7.37
C THR A 117 -6.78 18.73 6.75
N LEU A 118 -6.05 18.25 5.75
CA LEU A 118 -5.13 19.05 4.95
C LEU A 118 -5.95 20.05 4.11
N LEU A 119 -5.63 21.34 4.18
CA LEU A 119 -6.41 22.39 3.53
C LEU A 119 -6.18 22.45 2.01
N LYS A 120 -4.97 22.15 1.56
CA LYS A 120 -4.58 22.20 0.14
C LYS A 120 -3.84 20.92 -0.23
N PRO A 121 -4.56 19.88 -0.65
CA PRO A 121 -3.91 18.63 -1.06
C PRO A 121 -3.10 18.85 -2.34
N PRO A 122 -1.98 18.10 -2.51
CA PRO A 122 -1.26 18.05 -3.78
C PRO A 122 -2.15 17.42 -4.86
N PRO A 123 -1.78 17.55 -6.16
CA PRO A 123 -2.47 16.86 -7.24
C PRO A 123 -2.53 15.35 -6.98
N LEU A 124 -3.69 14.75 -7.27
CA LEU A 124 -3.93 13.32 -7.09
C LEU A 124 -3.41 12.55 -8.32
N PHE A 125 -3.04 11.28 -8.16
CA PHE A 125 -2.63 10.50 -9.33
C PHE A 125 -3.75 10.41 -10.38
N THR A 126 -5.02 10.48 -9.97
CA THR A 126 -6.18 10.48 -10.85
C THR A 126 -6.20 11.67 -11.81
N ASP A 127 -5.65 12.84 -11.43
CA ASP A 127 -5.54 13.99 -12.31
C ASP A 127 -4.61 13.71 -13.49
N TYR A 128 -3.54 12.95 -13.27
CA TYR A 128 -2.60 12.54 -14.32
C TYR A 128 -3.19 11.46 -15.22
N LEU A 129 -3.97 10.53 -14.65
CA LEU A 129 -4.71 9.54 -15.46
C LEU A 129 -5.75 10.21 -16.36
N LYS A 130 -6.49 11.19 -15.86
CA LYS A 130 -7.43 11.98 -16.69
C LYS A 130 -6.73 12.69 -17.84
N LYS A 131 -5.57 13.31 -17.60
CA LYS A 131 -4.74 13.91 -18.66
C LYS A 131 -4.31 12.89 -19.71
N ALA A 132 -4.10 11.63 -19.32
CA ALA A 132 -3.82 10.52 -20.21
C ALA A 132 -5.07 9.91 -20.89
N GLY A 133 -6.26 10.50 -20.71
CA GLY A 133 -7.51 10.08 -21.34
C GLY A 133 -8.29 9.00 -20.59
N TYR A 134 -7.90 8.65 -19.36
CA TYR A 134 -8.61 7.66 -18.56
C TYR A 134 -9.90 8.22 -17.98
N GLN A 135 -10.90 7.37 -17.88
CA GLN A 135 -12.08 7.60 -17.06
C GLN A 135 -11.82 7.11 -15.64
N ILE A 136 -12.09 7.92 -14.64
CA ILE A 136 -11.91 7.57 -13.24
C ILE A 136 -13.24 7.07 -12.64
N CYS A 137 -13.30 5.77 -12.36
CA CYS A 137 -14.45 5.09 -11.81
C CYS A 137 -14.19 4.74 -10.34
N TRP A 138 -14.61 5.62 -9.44
CA TRP A 138 -14.40 5.49 -8.00
C TRP A 138 -15.72 5.67 -7.28
N PRO A 139 -16.41 4.59 -6.90
CA PRO A 139 -17.63 4.69 -6.12
C PRO A 139 -17.37 5.43 -4.81
N THR A 140 -18.16 6.45 -4.52
CA THR A 140 -18.02 7.26 -3.29
C THR A 140 -19.13 7.00 -2.27
N LYS A 141 -20.14 6.20 -2.64
CA LYS A 141 -21.23 5.81 -1.76
C LYS A 141 -20.90 4.59 -0.91
N ALA A 142 -21.54 4.46 0.24
CA ALA A 142 -21.36 3.34 1.18
C ALA A 142 -21.46 1.97 0.49
N GLY A 143 -20.54 1.07 0.84
CA GLY A 143 -20.50 -0.32 0.35
C GLY A 143 -19.41 -0.64 -0.66
N PHE A 144 -19.01 0.29 -1.53
CA PHE A 144 -18.01 0.06 -2.58
C PHE A 144 -16.93 1.11 -2.67
N GLY A 145 -17.12 2.28 -2.08
CA GLY A 145 -16.21 3.38 -2.22
C GLY A 145 -15.96 4.07 -0.90
N LYS A 146 -14.74 4.01 -0.46
CA LYS A 146 -14.25 4.77 0.67
C LYS A 146 -13.17 5.69 0.15
N THR A 147 -13.31 6.97 0.37
CA THR A 147 -12.22 7.93 0.18
C THR A 147 -11.32 7.92 1.39
N ASP A 148 -11.86 8.29 2.54
CA ASP A 148 -11.19 8.32 3.84
C ASP A 148 -9.79 8.98 3.77
N PHE A 149 -9.69 10.05 2.99
CA PHE A 149 -8.48 10.87 2.95
C PHE A 149 -8.46 11.87 4.09
N ASN A 150 -7.28 12.27 4.53
CA ASN A 150 -7.09 13.39 5.45
C ASN A 150 -7.17 14.75 4.73
N PHE A 151 -8.04 14.86 3.73
CA PHE A 151 -8.40 16.07 3.00
C PHE A 151 -9.70 15.85 2.24
N GLU A 152 -10.36 16.93 1.82
CA GLU A 152 -11.46 16.86 0.88
C GLU A 152 -10.89 16.85 -0.54
N PRO A 153 -11.20 15.82 -1.36
CA PRO A 153 -10.69 15.76 -2.73
C PRO A 153 -11.31 16.89 -3.58
N PRO A 154 -10.57 17.43 -4.57
CA PRO A 154 -11.06 18.48 -5.45
C PRO A 154 -12.35 18.09 -6.17
N ALA A 155 -13.23 19.07 -6.46
CA ALA A 155 -14.41 18.82 -7.26
C ALA A 155 -14.03 18.22 -8.62
N GLY A 156 -14.80 17.22 -9.07
CA GLY A 156 -14.56 16.55 -10.34
C GLY A 156 -13.33 15.62 -10.38
N TRP A 157 -12.75 15.24 -9.25
CA TRP A 157 -11.62 14.30 -9.20
C TRP A 157 -11.95 12.88 -9.71
N VAL A 158 -13.24 12.52 -9.77
CA VAL A 158 -13.75 11.26 -10.34
C VAL A 158 -14.84 11.55 -11.40
N ASP A 159 -15.04 10.61 -12.34
CA ASP A 159 -16.02 10.70 -13.41
C ASP A 159 -17.26 9.85 -13.12
N VAL A 160 -17.06 8.65 -12.51
CA VAL A 160 -18.13 7.71 -12.14
C VAL A 160 -18.08 7.46 -10.64
N THR A 161 -19.17 7.80 -9.94
CA THR A 161 -19.31 7.66 -8.49
C THR A 161 -20.21 6.50 -8.06
N SER A 162 -20.80 5.79 -9.03
CA SER A 162 -21.63 4.60 -8.84
C SER A 162 -20.78 3.33 -8.98
N ASP A 163 -21.43 2.19 -8.77
CA ASP A 163 -20.82 0.86 -8.96
C ASP A 163 -20.56 0.63 -10.47
N TRP A 164 -19.29 0.82 -10.88
CA TRP A 164 -18.85 0.67 -12.26
C TRP A 164 -18.83 -0.79 -12.74
N THR A 165 -18.89 -1.76 -11.84
CA THR A 165 -18.89 -3.19 -12.20
C THR A 165 -20.19 -3.61 -12.91
N LYS A 166 -21.24 -2.81 -12.77
CA LYS A 166 -22.55 -3.02 -13.43
C LYS A 166 -22.57 -2.52 -14.88
N ASP A 167 -21.74 -1.51 -15.17
CA ASP A 167 -21.58 -0.93 -16.50
C ASP A 167 -20.10 -0.58 -16.71
N VAL A 168 -19.32 -1.61 -17.05
CA VAL A 168 -17.86 -1.49 -17.19
C VAL A 168 -17.54 -0.60 -18.40
N PRO A 169 -16.73 0.46 -18.23
CA PRO A 169 -16.42 1.40 -19.30
C PRO A 169 -15.71 0.76 -20.49
N LYS A 170 -16.04 1.22 -21.71
CA LYS A 170 -15.43 0.73 -22.96
C LYS A 170 -14.13 1.43 -23.35
N ARG A 171 -13.82 2.59 -22.76
CA ARG A 171 -12.58 3.34 -22.95
C ARG A 171 -11.58 3.02 -21.84
N PRO A 172 -10.28 3.35 -21.97
CA PRO A 172 -9.35 3.15 -20.89
C PRO A 172 -9.85 3.78 -19.60
N PHE A 173 -9.91 3.00 -18.53
CA PHE A 173 -10.43 3.43 -17.24
C PHE A 173 -9.53 3.00 -16.09
N PHE A 174 -9.60 3.77 -15.02
CA PHE A 174 -9.14 3.39 -13.70
C PHE A 174 -10.37 3.05 -12.86
N GLY A 175 -10.48 1.79 -12.44
CA GLY A 175 -11.56 1.30 -11.59
C GLY A 175 -11.07 1.08 -10.16
N TYR A 176 -11.72 1.70 -9.20
CA TYR A 176 -11.50 1.48 -7.78
C TYR A 176 -12.65 0.66 -7.19
N PHE A 177 -12.34 -0.34 -6.39
CA PHE A 177 -13.33 -1.14 -5.70
C PHE A 177 -12.86 -1.44 -4.27
N ASN A 178 -13.46 -0.79 -3.29
CA ASN A 178 -13.11 -0.97 -1.88
C ASN A 178 -14.12 -1.87 -1.18
N VAL A 179 -13.65 -2.97 -0.60
CA VAL A 179 -14.48 -3.90 0.15
C VAL A 179 -14.42 -3.55 1.63
N THR A 180 -15.41 -2.79 2.10
CA THR A 180 -15.49 -2.32 3.50
C THR A 180 -15.93 -3.41 4.49
N THR A 181 -16.28 -4.58 3.98
CA THR A 181 -16.78 -5.71 4.80
C THR A 181 -15.76 -6.18 5.83
N SER A 182 -14.45 -6.02 5.55
CA SER A 182 -13.36 -6.41 6.45
C SER A 182 -12.88 -5.30 7.41
N HIS A 183 -13.53 -4.12 7.40
CA HIS A 183 -13.22 -3.06 8.37
C HIS A 183 -13.35 -3.56 9.81
N GLU A 184 -12.51 -3.07 10.73
CA GLU A 184 -12.45 -3.51 12.13
C GLU A 184 -13.81 -3.55 12.84
N SER A 185 -14.72 -2.60 12.53
CA SER A 185 -16.08 -2.61 13.08
C SER A 185 -16.94 -3.78 12.58
N GLN A 186 -16.59 -4.39 11.46
CA GLN A 186 -17.31 -5.53 10.91
C GLN A 186 -16.72 -6.86 11.43
N VAL A 187 -15.43 -6.89 11.75
CA VAL A 187 -14.78 -8.03 12.42
C VAL A 187 -15.39 -8.23 13.82
N ARG A 188 -15.56 -7.14 14.58
CA ARG A 188 -16.14 -7.16 15.93
C ARG A 188 -17.67 -7.00 15.94
N ALA A 189 -18.34 -7.21 14.81
CA ALA A 189 -19.77 -7.05 14.70
C ALA A 189 -20.52 -8.06 15.56
N VAL A 190 -21.68 -7.62 16.10
CA VAL A 190 -22.62 -8.50 16.77
C VAL A 190 -23.11 -9.62 15.84
N PRO A 191 -23.58 -10.77 16.38
CA PRO A 191 -23.92 -11.95 15.55
C PRO A 191 -24.85 -11.66 14.37
N GLU A 192 -25.86 -10.83 14.56
CA GLU A 192 -26.84 -10.49 13.52
C GLU A 192 -26.20 -9.69 12.36
N GLN A 193 -25.29 -8.78 12.68
CA GLN A 193 -24.55 -8.01 11.65
C GLN A 193 -23.52 -8.89 10.97
N HIS A 194 -22.82 -9.75 11.73
CA HIS A 194 -21.87 -10.71 11.15
C HIS A 194 -22.58 -11.66 10.17
N ALA A 195 -23.75 -12.18 10.52
CA ALA A 195 -24.56 -13.02 9.64
C ALA A 195 -24.92 -12.30 8.32
N LYS A 196 -25.30 -11.02 8.39
CA LYS A 196 -25.56 -10.18 7.20
C LYS A 196 -24.31 -10.01 6.33
N ASN A 197 -23.16 -9.73 6.94
CA ASN A 197 -21.88 -9.56 6.24
C ASN A 197 -21.41 -10.83 5.55
N THR A 198 -21.76 -11.99 6.10
CA THR A 198 -21.33 -13.32 5.67
C THR A 198 -22.45 -14.17 5.09
N VAL A 199 -23.53 -13.54 4.62
CA VAL A 199 -24.74 -14.23 4.10
C VAL A 199 -24.46 -15.18 2.93
N ARG A 200 -23.41 -14.91 2.16
CA ARG A 200 -23.01 -15.74 1.00
C ARG A 200 -22.16 -16.95 1.38
N LEU A 201 -21.64 -17.02 2.60
CA LEU A 201 -20.79 -18.12 3.04
C LEU A 201 -21.59 -19.43 3.13
N LYS A 202 -21.00 -20.48 2.58
CA LYS A 202 -21.51 -21.85 2.70
C LYS A 202 -21.16 -22.42 4.08
N PRO A 203 -21.81 -23.50 4.53
CA PRO A 203 -21.41 -24.20 5.76
C PRO A 203 -19.93 -24.60 5.80
N SER A 204 -19.35 -24.99 4.65
CA SER A 204 -17.93 -25.33 4.50
C SER A 204 -16.97 -24.16 4.71
N ASP A 205 -17.45 -22.93 4.59
CA ASP A 205 -16.63 -21.72 4.72
C ASP A 205 -16.61 -21.19 6.17
N ARG A 206 -17.45 -21.81 7.02
CA ARG A 206 -17.53 -21.40 8.43
C ARG A 206 -16.34 -21.91 9.21
N GLN A 207 -15.83 -21.05 10.08
CA GLN A 207 -14.64 -21.31 10.86
C GLN A 207 -14.98 -21.80 12.28
N ASP A 208 -14.15 -22.69 12.80
CA ASP A 208 -14.24 -23.16 14.19
C ASP A 208 -13.32 -22.32 15.08
N PRO A 209 -13.84 -21.58 16.08
CA PRO A 209 -13.00 -20.76 16.96
C PRO A 209 -11.95 -21.59 17.72
N ALA A 210 -12.20 -22.88 17.96
CA ALA A 210 -11.24 -23.76 18.64
C ALA A 210 -9.97 -24.01 17.78
N LYS A 211 -10.07 -23.87 16.46
CA LYS A 211 -8.97 -24.07 15.51
C LYS A 211 -8.16 -22.81 15.23
N MET A 212 -8.58 -21.65 15.74
CA MET A 212 -7.87 -20.40 15.49
C MET A 212 -6.47 -20.41 16.10
N VAL A 213 -5.48 -20.08 15.27
CA VAL A 213 -4.09 -19.89 15.70
C VAL A 213 -3.90 -18.43 16.09
N LEU A 214 -3.71 -18.20 17.39
CA LEU A 214 -3.58 -16.85 17.93
C LEU A 214 -2.09 -16.42 17.94
N PRO A 215 -1.78 -15.16 17.56
CA PRO A 215 -0.48 -14.59 17.87
C PRO A 215 -0.14 -14.70 19.37
N PRO A 216 1.12 -14.97 19.71
CA PRO A 216 1.50 -15.29 21.10
C PRO A 216 1.34 -14.13 22.09
N TYR A 217 1.19 -12.91 21.58
CA TYR A 217 0.94 -11.73 22.41
C TYR A 217 -0.53 -11.55 22.83
N TYR A 218 -1.48 -12.27 22.24
CA TYR A 218 -2.87 -12.25 22.71
C TYR A 218 -3.12 -13.32 23.78
N PRO A 219 -4.04 -13.05 24.73
CA PRO A 219 -4.52 -14.09 25.64
C PRO A 219 -5.36 -15.12 24.88
N ASP A 220 -5.28 -16.37 25.29
CA ASP A 220 -6.13 -17.43 24.75
C ASP A 220 -7.52 -17.37 25.42
N ASP A 221 -8.32 -16.42 24.97
CA ASP A 221 -9.65 -16.12 25.52
C ASP A 221 -10.71 -16.41 24.43
N PRO A 222 -11.90 -16.90 24.82
CA PRO A 222 -12.99 -17.17 23.87
C PRO A 222 -13.36 -15.98 22.98
N ALA A 223 -13.32 -14.74 23.50
CA ALA A 223 -13.60 -13.53 22.73
C ALA A 223 -12.53 -13.30 21.66
N VAL A 224 -11.26 -13.52 21.99
CA VAL A 224 -10.14 -13.40 21.04
C VAL A 224 -10.27 -14.45 19.92
N ARG A 225 -10.55 -15.70 20.26
CA ARG A 225 -10.76 -16.77 19.28
C ARG A 225 -11.96 -16.50 18.39
N ASN A 226 -13.04 -15.94 18.93
CA ASN A 226 -14.22 -15.57 18.15
C ASN A 226 -13.93 -14.44 17.17
N ASP A 227 -13.17 -13.41 17.56
CA ASP A 227 -12.81 -12.31 16.66
C ASP A 227 -11.93 -12.82 15.49
N PHE A 228 -10.98 -13.74 15.76
CA PHE A 228 -10.21 -14.39 14.72
C PHE A 228 -11.08 -15.23 13.78
N ARG A 229 -12.03 -16.00 14.32
CA ARG A 229 -13.02 -16.72 13.54
C ARG A 229 -13.79 -15.77 12.61
N GLN A 230 -14.32 -14.68 13.18
CA GLN A 230 -15.06 -13.67 12.39
C GLN A 230 -14.17 -13.04 11.31
N TYR A 231 -12.91 -12.75 11.62
CA TYR A 231 -11.95 -12.21 10.65
C TYR A 231 -11.77 -13.13 9.43
N TYR A 232 -11.55 -14.43 9.64
CA TYR A 232 -11.42 -15.39 8.53
C TYR A 232 -12.71 -15.55 7.72
N GLU A 233 -13.86 -15.60 8.37
CA GLU A 233 -15.15 -15.64 7.67
C GLU A 233 -15.38 -14.37 6.83
N ILE A 234 -15.01 -13.21 7.36
CA ILE A 234 -15.08 -11.94 6.63
C ILE A 234 -14.06 -11.90 5.48
N ALA A 235 -12.86 -12.43 5.65
CA ALA A 235 -11.89 -12.56 4.55
C ALA A 235 -12.47 -13.39 3.39
N THR A 236 -13.21 -14.47 3.68
CA THR A 236 -13.95 -15.24 2.67
C THR A 236 -15.07 -14.40 2.02
N ALA A 237 -15.78 -13.57 2.78
CA ALA A 237 -16.80 -12.68 2.21
C ALA A 237 -16.19 -11.60 1.30
N VAL A 238 -14.99 -11.10 1.63
CA VAL A 238 -14.19 -10.21 0.74
C VAL A 238 -13.82 -10.96 -0.54
N ASP A 239 -13.33 -12.20 -0.43
CA ASP A 239 -12.95 -13.03 -1.56
C ASP A 239 -14.09 -13.18 -2.57
N TYR A 240 -15.31 -13.40 -2.11
CA TYR A 240 -16.48 -13.51 -3.00
C TYR A 240 -16.75 -12.20 -3.76
N LYS A 241 -16.54 -11.04 -3.13
CA LYS A 241 -16.67 -9.74 -3.81
C LYS A 241 -15.52 -9.49 -4.79
N VAL A 242 -14.32 -9.98 -4.51
CA VAL A 242 -13.23 -9.98 -5.49
C VAL A 242 -13.63 -10.81 -6.72
N GLY A 243 -14.23 -11.99 -6.51
CA GLY A 243 -14.78 -12.81 -7.57
C GLY A 243 -15.79 -12.07 -8.45
N ASP A 244 -16.71 -11.31 -7.82
CA ASP A 244 -17.73 -10.53 -8.54
C ASP A 244 -17.08 -9.45 -9.46
N VAL A 245 -16.02 -8.77 -9.00
CA VAL A 245 -15.30 -7.78 -9.81
C VAL A 245 -14.57 -8.45 -10.99
N LEU A 246 -13.90 -9.58 -10.75
CA LEU A 246 -13.21 -10.31 -11.81
C LEU A 246 -14.21 -10.82 -12.86
N GLU A 247 -15.35 -11.35 -12.44
CA GLU A 247 -16.43 -11.81 -13.34
C GLU A 247 -17.01 -10.64 -14.16
N ALA A 248 -17.15 -9.45 -13.56
CA ALA A 248 -17.63 -8.27 -14.31
C ALA A 248 -16.66 -7.87 -15.42
N LEU A 249 -15.34 -7.92 -15.19
CA LEU A 249 -14.33 -7.67 -16.21
C LEU A 249 -14.36 -8.72 -17.33
N ASP A 250 -14.53 -10.00 -16.98
CA ASP A 250 -14.63 -11.12 -17.92
C ASP A 250 -15.89 -10.95 -18.81
N LYS A 251 -17.06 -10.68 -18.21
CA LYS A 251 -18.34 -10.45 -18.93
C LYS A 251 -18.30 -9.24 -19.86
N ALA A 252 -17.58 -8.19 -19.47
CA ALA A 252 -17.40 -7.01 -20.31
C ALA A 252 -16.38 -7.19 -21.44
N GLY A 253 -15.66 -8.34 -21.47
CA GLY A 253 -14.63 -8.63 -22.48
C GLY A 253 -13.38 -7.74 -22.37
N VAL A 254 -13.11 -7.17 -21.20
CA VAL A 254 -11.96 -6.27 -21.00
C VAL A 254 -10.85 -6.87 -20.13
N ALA A 255 -11.05 -8.06 -19.59
CA ALA A 255 -10.14 -8.69 -18.64
C ALA A 255 -8.71 -8.85 -19.16
N ASP A 256 -8.54 -9.20 -20.45
CA ASP A 256 -7.23 -9.41 -21.08
C ASP A 256 -6.42 -8.10 -21.25
N ASN A 257 -7.09 -6.95 -21.31
CA ASN A 257 -6.44 -5.63 -21.35
C ASN A 257 -6.58 -4.88 -20.03
N THR A 258 -6.69 -5.58 -18.91
CA THR A 258 -6.85 -4.96 -17.58
C THR A 258 -5.75 -5.42 -16.63
N VAL A 259 -5.05 -4.46 -16.03
CA VAL A 259 -4.16 -4.69 -14.89
C VAL A 259 -4.98 -4.65 -13.61
N VAL A 260 -5.04 -5.76 -12.90
CA VAL A 260 -5.77 -5.85 -11.62
C VAL A 260 -4.80 -5.92 -10.47
N PHE A 261 -4.92 -5.00 -9.51
CA PHE A 261 -4.24 -5.01 -8.22
C PHE A 261 -5.25 -5.43 -7.15
N PHE A 262 -4.89 -6.41 -6.36
CA PHE A 262 -5.58 -6.74 -5.10
C PHE A 262 -4.64 -6.49 -3.94
N PHE A 263 -5.07 -5.76 -2.91
CA PHE A 263 -4.26 -5.45 -1.72
C PHE A 263 -5.12 -5.05 -0.51
N GLY A 264 -4.54 -5.12 0.70
CA GLY A 264 -5.10 -4.51 1.90
C GLY A 264 -4.61 -3.06 2.04
N ASP A 265 -5.38 -2.15 2.64
CA ASP A 265 -4.94 -0.76 2.82
C ASP A 265 -3.93 -0.58 3.98
N HIS A 266 -3.95 -1.47 4.93
CA HIS A 266 -2.98 -1.71 6.00
C HIS A 266 -3.24 -3.10 6.61
N GLY A 267 -2.52 -3.46 7.67
CA GLY A 267 -2.72 -4.74 8.33
C GLY A 267 -4.09 -4.87 8.99
N ARG A 268 -4.40 -6.07 9.50
CA ARG A 268 -5.72 -6.42 10.03
C ARG A 268 -6.21 -5.47 11.13
N GLY A 269 -7.53 -5.28 11.19
CA GLY A 269 -8.23 -4.37 12.10
C GLY A 269 -8.29 -4.86 13.55
N MET A 270 -7.15 -5.23 14.11
CA MET A 270 -7.01 -5.78 15.48
C MET A 270 -5.99 -4.99 16.31
N PRO A 271 -6.07 -5.01 17.66
CA PRO A 271 -5.08 -4.39 18.52
C PRO A 271 -3.65 -4.85 18.19
N ARG A 272 -2.64 -3.98 18.34
CA ARG A 272 -1.24 -4.21 18.00
C ARG A 272 -0.96 -4.49 16.50
N SER A 273 -1.99 -4.51 15.66
CA SER A 273 -1.86 -4.55 14.19
C SER A 273 -2.23 -3.17 13.62
N LYS A 274 -3.49 -2.90 13.38
CA LYS A 274 -3.96 -1.56 12.99
C LYS A 274 -3.48 -0.51 13.99
N ARG A 275 -3.05 0.64 13.52
CA ARG A 275 -2.47 1.77 14.27
C ARG A 275 -1.02 1.55 14.75
N TRP A 276 -0.40 0.39 14.49
CA TRP A 276 0.96 0.09 14.92
C TRP A 276 1.87 -0.21 13.73
N VAL A 277 3.11 0.29 13.79
CA VAL A 277 4.10 0.06 12.72
C VAL A 277 4.73 -1.33 12.76
N TYR A 278 4.30 -2.22 13.64
CA TYR A 278 4.72 -3.62 13.63
C TYR A 278 4.38 -4.31 12.30
N ASN A 279 5.06 -5.40 12.01
CA ASN A 279 4.88 -6.14 10.76
C ASN A 279 3.39 -6.44 10.48
N GLN A 280 2.60 -6.84 11.50
CA GLN A 280 1.16 -7.09 11.35
C GLN A 280 0.32 -5.84 11.04
N GLY A 281 0.86 -4.65 11.27
CA GLY A 281 0.18 -3.39 10.94
C GLY A 281 0.56 -2.83 9.58
N ILE A 282 1.76 -3.12 9.09
CA ILE A 282 2.27 -2.54 7.84
C ILE A 282 2.45 -3.55 6.71
N HIS A 283 2.64 -4.85 6.97
CA HIS A 283 2.74 -5.88 5.95
C HIS A 283 1.36 -6.22 5.40
N VAL A 284 1.19 -6.13 4.10
CA VAL A 284 -0.10 -6.26 3.41
C VAL A 284 0.00 -7.25 2.25
N PRO A 285 -1.09 -7.92 1.88
CA PRO A 285 -1.14 -8.67 0.66
C PRO A 285 -1.04 -7.71 -0.54
N LEU A 286 -0.34 -8.12 -1.58
CA LEU A 286 -0.34 -7.49 -2.89
C LEU A 286 -0.27 -8.57 -3.96
N ILE A 287 -1.29 -8.64 -4.79
CA ILE A 287 -1.37 -9.53 -5.95
C ILE A 287 -1.66 -8.67 -7.17
N VAL A 288 -0.92 -8.88 -8.26
CA VAL A 288 -1.14 -8.14 -9.51
C VAL A 288 -1.28 -9.12 -10.66
N ARG A 289 -2.41 -9.06 -11.37
CA ARG A 289 -2.63 -9.75 -12.63
C ARG A 289 -2.49 -8.76 -13.79
N TRP A 290 -1.65 -9.10 -14.75
CA TRP A 290 -1.53 -8.37 -16.01
C TRP A 290 -1.31 -9.37 -17.15
N PRO A 291 -2.36 -9.78 -17.85
CA PRO A 291 -2.27 -10.78 -18.91
C PRO A 291 -1.24 -10.41 -19.99
N GLY A 292 -0.43 -11.39 -20.40
CA GLY A 292 0.61 -11.20 -21.42
C GLY A 292 1.85 -10.39 -20.98
N LYS A 293 1.85 -9.83 -19.77
CA LYS A 293 2.97 -9.01 -19.22
C LYS A 293 3.55 -9.58 -17.94
N ILE A 294 2.73 -10.14 -17.06
CA ILE A 294 3.17 -10.80 -15.83
C ILE A 294 3.03 -12.30 -16.03
N LYS A 295 4.10 -13.05 -15.71
CA LYS A 295 4.07 -14.53 -15.75
C LYS A 295 3.10 -15.04 -14.68
N PRO A 296 2.08 -15.83 -15.07
CA PRO A 296 1.15 -16.46 -14.13
C PRO A 296 1.87 -17.27 -13.04
N GLY A 297 1.37 -17.18 -11.81
CA GLY A 297 1.87 -17.91 -10.65
C GLY A 297 3.26 -17.45 -10.17
N SER A 298 3.77 -16.32 -10.65
CA SER A 298 5.07 -15.81 -10.22
C SER A 298 5.02 -15.25 -8.79
N VAL A 299 6.17 -15.35 -8.11
CA VAL A 299 6.37 -14.75 -6.77
C VAL A 299 7.40 -13.63 -6.89
N ARG A 300 7.05 -12.47 -6.38
CA ARG A 300 7.89 -11.28 -6.33
C ARG A 300 8.31 -11.03 -4.89
N GLU A 301 9.60 -10.91 -4.67
CA GLU A 301 10.17 -10.73 -3.33
C GLU A 301 10.78 -9.33 -3.12
N ASP A 302 10.64 -8.47 -4.09
CA ASP A 302 11.12 -7.09 -3.98
C ASP A 302 10.29 -6.31 -2.95
N LEU A 303 10.96 -5.40 -2.25
CA LEU A 303 10.31 -4.47 -1.32
C LEU A 303 9.43 -3.50 -2.10
N VAL A 304 8.16 -3.43 -1.75
CA VAL A 304 7.17 -2.52 -2.33
C VAL A 304 6.54 -1.68 -1.22
N CYS A 305 6.43 -0.39 -1.46
CA CYS A 305 5.67 0.53 -0.63
C CYS A 305 4.42 1.01 -1.37
N PHE A 306 3.34 1.32 -0.67
CA PHE A 306 2.12 1.85 -1.32
C PHE A 306 2.33 3.15 -2.08
N LEU A 307 3.36 3.93 -1.76
CA LEU A 307 3.73 5.10 -2.54
C LEU A 307 4.14 4.76 -3.98
N ASP A 308 4.52 3.50 -4.23
CA ASP A 308 4.90 3.00 -5.55
C ASP A 308 3.68 2.86 -6.50
N PHE A 309 2.47 2.83 -5.97
CA PHE A 309 1.27 2.59 -6.77
C PHE A 309 0.93 3.77 -7.68
N ALA A 310 0.94 4.99 -7.15
CA ALA A 310 0.65 6.20 -7.94
C ALA A 310 1.60 6.38 -9.14
N PRO A 311 2.94 6.39 -8.98
CA PRO A 311 3.85 6.50 -10.10
C PRO A 311 3.73 5.31 -11.07
N THR A 312 3.42 4.11 -10.58
CA THR A 312 3.23 2.93 -11.42
C THR A 312 2.03 3.10 -12.34
N VAL A 313 0.85 3.45 -11.81
CA VAL A 313 -0.36 3.58 -12.63
C VAL A 313 -0.26 4.76 -13.62
N ILE A 314 0.40 5.87 -13.24
CA ILE A 314 0.69 6.97 -14.14
C ILE A 314 1.59 6.49 -15.29
N SER A 315 2.65 5.74 -14.99
CA SER A 315 3.55 5.19 -16.01
C SER A 315 2.84 4.22 -16.96
N LEU A 316 1.97 3.34 -16.40
CA LEU A 316 1.17 2.38 -17.20
C LEU A 316 0.17 3.08 -18.12
N SER A 317 -0.34 4.25 -17.75
CA SER A 317 -1.22 5.06 -18.58
C SER A 317 -0.47 5.82 -19.69
N GLY A 318 0.86 5.73 -19.74
CA GLY A 318 1.70 6.53 -20.65
C GLY A 318 1.98 7.94 -20.14
N GLY A 319 1.52 8.30 -18.94
CA GLY A 319 1.73 9.60 -18.33
C GLY A 319 3.16 9.80 -17.81
N GLU A 320 3.54 11.06 -17.59
CA GLU A 320 4.80 11.43 -16.95
C GLU A 320 4.61 11.48 -15.42
N VAL A 321 5.48 10.77 -14.70
CA VAL A 321 5.45 10.70 -13.24
C VAL A 321 6.02 12.01 -12.65
N PRO A 322 5.26 12.71 -11.80
CA PRO A 322 5.72 13.94 -11.16
C PRO A 322 6.92 13.71 -10.25
N LYS A 323 7.89 14.65 -10.26
CA LYS A 323 9.08 14.60 -9.40
C LYS A 323 8.75 14.65 -7.89
N ALA A 324 7.59 15.19 -7.52
CA ALA A 324 7.14 15.26 -6.13
C ALA A 324 6.70 13.90 -5.57
N MET A 325 6.39 12.92 -6.41
CA MET A 325 6.06 11.57 -5.95
C MET A 325 7.31 10.87 -5.40
N GLN A 326 7.15 10.20 -4.27
CA GLN A 326 8.24 9.62 -3.49
C GLN A 326 8.35 8.09 -3.62
N GLY A 327 7.43 7.49 -4.38
CA GLY A 327 7.47 6.08 -4.76
C GLY A 327 8.20 5.85 -6.09
N ARG A 328 8.46 4.58 -6.41
CA ARG A 328 9.04 4.12 -7.67
C ARG A 328 8.01 3.43 -8.56
N ILE A 329 8.32 3.26 -9.83
CA ILE A 329 7.55 2.41 -10.73
C ILE A 329 7.92 0.95 -10.46
N ILE A 330 6.93 0.08 -10.21
CA ILE A 330 7.15 -1.35 -9.91
C ILE A 330 6.73 -2.31 -11.04
N LEU A 331 6.05 -1.80 -12.07
CA LEU A 331 5.57 -2.59 -13.20
C LEU A 331 5.84 -1.88 -14.53
N GLY A 332 5.98 -2.68 -15.59
CA GLY A 332 6.18 -2.20 -16.96
C GLY A 332 7.65 -1.88 -17.28
N ASP A 333 7.88 -1.32 -18.46
CA ASP A 333 9.23 -1.13 -19.03
C ASP A 333 10.09 -0.10 -18.28
N LYS A 334 9.45 0.78 -17.49
CA LYS A 334 10.11 1.83 -16.71
C LYS A 334 10.29 1.46 -15.24
N THR A 335 10.25 0.16 -14.90
CA THR A 335 10.43 -0.31 -13.52
C THR A 335 11.74 0.19 -12.93
N GLY A 336 11.65 0.89 -11.78
CA GLY A 336 12.80 1.42 -11.05
C GLY A 336 13.51 0.36 -10.20
N ALA A 337 14.75 0.66 -9.78
CA ALA A 337 15.51 -0.19 -8.89
C ALA A 337 14.81 -0.44 -7.54
N GLU A 338 14.95 -1.64 -7.00
CA GLU A 338 14.42 -1.97 -5.67
C GLU A 338 15.14 -1.14 -4.59
N PRO A 339 14.42 -0.53 -3.63
CA PRO A 339 15.03 0.17 -2.51
C PRO A 339 15.59 -0.83 -1.49
N LYS A 340 16.65 -0.45 -0.78
CA LYS A 340 17.16 -1.24 0.35
C LYS A 340 16.16 -1.31 1.51
N TYR A 341 15.35 -0.27 1.68
CA TYR A 341 14.39 -0.11 2.77
C TYR A 341 13.10 0.56 2.30
N VAL A 342 12.01 0.22 2.98
CA VAL A 342 10.75 0.97 2.98
C VAL A 342 10.49 1.53 4.37
N PHE A 343 9.70 2.60 4.47
CA PHE A 343 9.51 3.35 5.69
C PHE A 343 8.03 3.48 6.03
N ALA A 344 7.72 3.46 7.34
CA ALA A 344 6.38 3.70 7.82
C ALA A 344 6.39 4.63 9.04
N ALA A 345 5.29 5.35 9.22
CA ALA A 345 5.12 6.32 10.27
C ALA A 345 3.78 6.13 10.99
N ARG A 346 3.81 6.32 12.30
CA ARG A 346 2.64 6.50 13.13
C ARG A 346 2.80 7.79 13.92
N ASP A 347 1.76 8.60 13.90
CA ASP A 347 1.66 9.81 14.71
C ASP A 347 0.39 9.75 15.57
N ARG A 348 -0.32 10.86 15.80
CA ARG A 348 -1.57 10.86 16.58
C ARG A 348 -2.61 9.93 15.93
N MET A 349 -3.16 9.05 16.77
CA MET A 349 -4.25 8.15 16.42
C MET A 349 -5.50 8.55 17.20
N ASP A 350 -6.50 9.10 16.49
CA ASP A 350 -7.71 9.68 17.05
C ASP A 350 -7.37 10.67 18.21
N GLU A 351 -7.67 10.36 19.46
CA GLU A 351 -7.36 11.20 20.64
C GLU A 351 -5.97 10.96 21.22
N THR A 352 -5.22 9.97 20.75
CA THR A 352 -3.99 9.49 21.39
C THR A 352 -2.75 9.95 20.62
N PHE A 353 -1.92 10.76 21.25
CA PHE A 353 -0.68 11.26 20.67
C PHE A 353 0.47 10.26 20.84
N ASP A 354 1.24 10.08 19.77
CA ASP A 354 2.52 9.39 19.76
C ASP A 354 3.31 9.84 18.53
N ARG A 355 4.58 9.45 18.43
CA ARG A 355 5.41 9.59 17.23
C ARG A 355 6.32 8.40 17.11
N ILE A 356 6.08 7.57 16.10
CA ILE A 356 6.85 6.36 15.83
C ILE A 356 7.25 6.34 14.37
N ARG A 357 8.47 5.92 14.08
CA ARG A 357 8.99 5.75 12.72
C ARG A 357 9.59 4.37 12.58
N SER A 358 9.45 3.77 11.41
CA SER A 358 10.05 2.46 11.16
C SER A 358 10.77 2.37 9.83
N VAL A 359 11.78 1.49 9.78
CA VAL A 359 12.56 1.12 8.61
C VAL A 359 12.44 -0.39 8.42
N ARG A 360 11.92 -0.82 7.30
CA ARG A 360 11.74 -2.23 6.97
C ARG A 360 12.65 -2.62 5.81
N GLY A 361 13.64 -3.46 6.09
CA GLY A 361 14.45 -4.12 5.07
C GLY A 361 13.86 -5.48 4.70
N ARG A 362 14.57 -6.30 3.93
CA ARG A 362 14.10 -7.64 3.58
C ARG A 362 13.92 -8.52 4.83
N ARG A 363 14.91 -8.51 5.74
CA ARG A 363 14.90 -9.33 6.95
C ARG A 363 14.60 -8.54 8.23
N PHE A 364 15.32 -7.43 8.44
CA PHE A 364 15.23 -6.67 9.69
C PHE A 364 14.22 -5.56 9.63
N HIS A 365 13.59 -5.32 10.77
CA HIS A 365 12.66 -4.21 11.01
C HIS A 365 13.14 -3.40 12.21
N TYR A 366 13.43 -2.11 11.99
CA TYR A 366 13.83 -1.16 13.01
C TYR A 366 12.71 -0.18 13.28
N ILE A 367 12.43 0.08 14.57
CA ILE A 367 11.41 1.02 15.04
C ILE A 367 12.06 2.01 16.00
N ARG A 368 11.77 3.30 15.84
CA ARG A 368 12.13 4.36 16.76
C ARG A 368 10.90 4.97 17.40
N ASN A 369 10.85 4.95 18.74
CA ASN A 369 9.82 5.56 19.56
C ASN A 369 10.35 6.91 20.07
N PHE A 370 9.72 8.02 19.65
CA PHE A 370 10.16 9.38 20.01
C PHE A 370 9.63 9.82 21.39
N TYR A 371 8.62 9.12 21.91
CA TYR A 371 8.04 9.29 23.24
C TYR A 371 8.07 7.94 23.97
N PRO A 372 9.27 7.50 24.39
CA PRO A 372 9.43 6.21 25.07
C PRO A 372 8.75 6.17 26.45
N GLU A 373 8.51 7.31 27.06
CA GLU A 373 7.77 7.45 28.33
C GLU A 373 6.28 7.09 28.22
N LEU A 374 5.69 7.08 27.01
CA LEU A 374 4.31 6.71 26.79
C LEU A 374 4.16 5.18 26.63
N PRO A 375 3.13 4.56 27.19
CA PRO A 375 2.89 3.12 27.04
C PRO A 375 2.45 2.77 25.62
N TYR A 376 2.58 1.50 25.23
CA TYR A 376 1.99 1.02 23.97
C TYR A 376 0.45 1.02 24.03
N ALA A 377 -0.13 0.48 25.11
CA ALA A 377 -1.57 0.33 25.29
C ALA A 377 -2.24 1.62 25.77
N GLN A 378 -1.94 2.75 25.11
CA GLN A 378 -2.70 3.99 25.34
C GLN A 378 -4.19 3.76 25.04
N VAL A 379 -5.07 4.53 25.67
CA VAL A 379 -6.51 4.42 25.49
C VAL A 379 -6.94 5.13 24.22
N VAL A 380 -7.25 4.35 23.18
CA VAL A 380 -7.94 4.80 21.98
C VAL A 380 -9.37 4.31 22.06
N LEU A 381 -10.34 5.18 22.30
CA LEU A 381 -11.74 4.80 22.59
C LEU A 381 -12.31 3.82 21.57
N TYR A 382 -12.07 4.07 20.29
CA TYR A 382 -12.53 3.19 19.23
C TYR A 382 -11.89 1.79 19.27
N ASN A 383 -10.65 1.68 19.77
CA ASN A 383 -9.97 0.40 19.96
C ASN A 383 -10.42 -0.33 21.21
N GLU A 384 -10.86 0.41 22.25
CA GLU A 384 -11.40 -0.18 23.48
C GLU A 384 -12.75 -0.91 23.30
N GLU A 385 -13.46 -0.61 22.22
CA GLU A 385 -14.66 -1.35 21.82
C GLU A 385 -14.33 -2.75 21.26
N ASN A 386 -13.06 -3.05 20.98
CA ASN A 386 -12.67 -4.33 20.41
C ASN A 386 -12.69 -5.43 21.49
N PRO A 387 -13.41 -6.56 21.28
CA PRO A 387 -13.47 -7.66 22.27
C PRO A 387 -12.09 -8.22 22.62
N ILE A 388 -11.14 -8.25 21.68
CA ILE A 388 -9.73 -8.63 21.97
C ILE A 388 -9.13 -7.68 23.00
N MET A 389 -9.30 -6.36 22.82
CA MET A 389 -8.73 -5.37 23.73
C MET A 389 -9.36 -5.47 25.13
N GLN A 390 -10.68 -5.67 25.19
CA GLN A 390 -11.41 -5.85 26.43
C GLN A 390 -10.95 -7.12 27.18
N ALA A 391 -10.81 -8.23 26.48
CA ALA A 391 -10.28 -9.47 27.04
C ALA A 391 -8.84 -9.29 27.54
N TRP A 392 -8.00 -8.62 26.77
CA TRP A 392 -6.61 -8.40 27.10
C TRP A 392 -6.44 -7.50 28.33
N ARG A 393 -7.21 -6.41 28.43
CA ARG A 393 -7.25 -5.55 29.63
C ARG A 393 -7.78 -6.29 30.87
N ARG A 394 -8.83 -7.12 30.71
CA ARG A 394 -9.36 -7.96 31.80
C ARG A 394 -8.27 -8.90 32.33
N TRP A 395 -7.57 -9.64 31.43
CA TRP A 395 -6.50 -10.53 31.84
C TRP A 395 -5.31 -9.78 32.46
N GLN A 396 -5.01 -8.56 32.03
CA GLN A 396 -4.02 -7.69 32.65
C GLN A 396 -4.43 -7.34 34.09
N ALA A 397 -5.67 -6.92 34.32
CA ALA A 397 -6.19 -6.56 35.65
C ALA A 397 -6.21 -7.76 36.58
N GLU A 398 -6.51 -8.96 36.08
CA GLU A 398 -6.52 -10.21 36.81
C GLU A 398 -5.13 -10.83 37.03
N GLY A 399 -4.07 -10.23 36.51
CA GLY A 399 -2.70 -10.72 36.63
C GLY A 399 -2.40 -12.02 35.86
N LYS A 400 -3.27 -12.42 34.92
CA LYS A 400 -3.20 -13.69 34.17
C LYS A 400 -2.28 -13.67 32.97
N LEU A 401 -1.82 -12.49 32.51
CA LEU A 401 -0.98 -12.39 31.34
C LEU A 401 0.42 -12.98 31.58
N ASN A 402 0.93 -13.72 30.59
CA ASN A 402 2.33 -14.16 30.55
C ASN A 402 3.27 -13.00 30.16
N ALA A 403 4.58 -13.25 30.17
CA ALA A 403 5.60 -12.24 29.90
C ALA A 403 5.47 -11.58 28.52
N VAL A 404 5.13 -12.34 27.48
CA VAL A 404 4.94 -11.83 26.11
C VAL A 404 3.70 -10.95 26.01
N GLN A 405 2.60 -11.41 26.59
CA GLN A 405 1.33 -10.71 26.60
C GLN A 405 1.38 -9.38 27.37
N LYS A 406 2.20 -9.32 28.44
CA LYS A 406 2.42 -8.11 29.26
C LYS A 406 3.21 -7.02 28.54
N GLN A 407 3.99 -7.35 27.50
CA GLN A 407 4.82 -6.35 26.80
C GLN A 407 4.00 -5.17 26.29
N PHE A 408 2.80 -5.41 25.77
CA PHE A 408 1.93 -4.35 25.26
C PHE A 408 1.39 -3.41 26.36
N PHE A 409 1.37 -3.86 27.61
CA PHE A 409 0.95 -3.07 28.78
C PHE A 409 2.12 -2.52 29.60
N ALA A 410 3.34 -2.58 29.06
CA ALA A 410 4.47 -1.95 29.72
C ALA A 410 4.20 -0.44 29.88
N PRO A 411 4.56 0.16 31.04
CA PRO A 411 4.30 1.56 31.32
C PRO A 411 5.10 2.51 30.41
N THR A 412 6.18 2.02 29.81
CA THR A 412 7.06 2.73 28.90
C THR A 412 7.41 1.85 27.70
N LYS A 413 7.85 2.45 26.60
CA LYS A 413 8.38 1.77 25.41
C LYS A 413 9.91 1.83 25.38
N PRO A 414 10.63 0.88 24.79
CA PRO A 414 12.01 1.09 24.38
C PRO A 414 12.11 2.27 23.42
N ALA A 415 13.15 3.09 23.54
CA ALA A 415 13.40 4.16 22.57
C ALA A 415 13.66 3.60 21.15
N GLU A 416 14.25 2.41 21.09
CA GLU A 416 14.55 1.72 19.83
C GLU A 416 14.20 0.23 19.92
N GLU A 417 13.68 -0.28 18.83
CA GLU A 417 13.37 -1.70 18.67
C GLU A 417 13.98 -2.19 17.36
N LEU A 418 14.51 -3.41 17.39
CA LEU A 418 15.01 -4.10 16.20
C LEU A 418 14.52 -5.54 16.22
N TYR A 419 13.93 -5.98 15.13
CA TYR A 419 13.38 -7.33 14.98
C TYR A 419 13.97 -8.03 13.76
N ASP A 420 14.19 -9.34 13.86
CA ASP A 420 14.40 -10.22 12.73
C ASP A 420 13.04 -10.75 12.29
N ALA A 421 12.39 -10.04 11.38
CA ALA A 421 11.01 -10.32 11.00
C ALA A 421 10.81 -11.60 10.18
N GLU A 422 11.91 -12.29 9.79
CA GLU A 422 11.84 -13.65 9.21
C GLU A 422 11.84 -14.72 10.31
N ALA A 423 12.67 -14.56 11.34
CA ALA A 423 12.78 -15.51 12.45
C ALA A 423 11.72 -15.25 13.55
N ASP A 424 11.27 -14.01 13.70
CA ASP A 424 10.29 -13.54 14.67
C ASP A 424 9.20 -12.72 13.97
N PRO A 425 8.29 -13.36 13.21
CA PRO A 425 7.27 -12.66 12.43
C PRO A 425 6.26 -11.90 13.31
N HIS A 426 6.21 -12.19 14.61
CA HIS A 426 5.37 -11.51 15.59
C HIS A 426 6.05 -10.33 16.30
N GLU A 427 7.35 -10.13 16.06
CA GLU A 427 8.14 -9.02 16.60
C GLU A 427 8.01 -8.89 18.13
N ILE A 428 8.38 -9.99 18.82
CA ILE A 428 8.31 -10.14 20.27
C ILE A 428 9.68 -9.91 20.90
N ASN A 429 10.76 -10.32 20.20
CA ASN A 429 12.12 -10.35 20.71
C ASN A 429 12.89 -9.13 20.21
N ASN A 430 12.92 -8.05 20.99
CA ASN A 430 13.69 -6.86 20.65
C ASN A 430 15.20 -7.13 20.72
N LEU A 431 15.88 -7.02 19.59
CA LEU A 431 17.30 -7.28 19.40
C LEU A 431 18.19 -6.03 19.58
N ALA A 432 17.59 -4.84 19.78
CA ALA A 432 18.30 -3.56 19.75
C ALA A 432 19.43 -3.46 20.79
N ALA A 433 19.28 -4.09 21.95
CA ALA A 433 20.29 -4.08 23.02
C ALA A 433 21.41 -5.14 22.81
N LEU A 434 21.28 -6.05 21.85
CA LEU A 434 22.22 -7.16 21.67
C LEU A 434 23.44 -6.72 20.85
N PRO A 435 24.68 -6.86 21.35
CA PRO A 435 25.92 -6.42 20.67
C PRO A 435 26.07 -7.00 19.26
N LYS A 436 25.60 -8.22 19.05
CA LYS A 436 25.63 -8.92 17.74
C LYS A 436 24.94 -8.12 16.62
N TYR A 437 23.91 -7.34 16.95
CA TYR A 437 23.10 -6.61 15.98
C TYR A 437 23.42 -5.11 15.92
N LYS A 438 24.42 -4.63 16.67
CA LYS A 438 24.80 -3.22 16.74
C LYS A 438 24.99 -2.58 15.37
N LYS A 439 25.71 -3.26 14.46
CA LYS A 439 25.95 -2.74 13.10
C LYS A 439 24.63 -2.59 12.31
N THR A 440 23.75 -3.57 12.37
CA THR A 440 22.43 -3.53 11.69
C THR A 440 21.59 -2.39 12.25
N LEU A 441 21.55 -2.22 13.59
CA LEU A 441 20.84 -1.15 14.25
C LEU A 441 21.34 0.24 13.79
N GLU A 442 22.68 0.43 13.76
CA GLU A 442 23.29 1.68 13.33
C GLU A 442 22.99 2.02 11.87
N GLU A 443 23.10 1.02 10.97
CA GLU A 443 22.77 1.20 9.55
C GLU A 443 21.30 1.63 9.35
N MET A 444 20.36 1.00 10.05
CA MET A 444 18.94 1.30 9.93
C MET A 444 18.57 2.65 10.60
N ARG A 445 19.26 2.99 11.69
CA ARG A 445 19.16 4.30 12.35
C ARG A 445 19.57 5.43 11.39
N VAL A 446 20.71 5.28 10.72
CA VAL A 446 21.20 6.26 9.72
C VAL A 446 20.23 6.35 8.53
N ALA A 447 19.67 5.22 8.09
CA ALA A 447 18.70 5.21 7.02
C ALA A 447 17.42 5.98 7.40
N LEU A 448 16.93 5.80 8.63
CA LEU A 448 15.77 6.53 9.14
C LEU A 448 16.03 8.04 9.21
N ASP A 449 17.18 8.46 9.77
CA ASP A 449 17.53 9.88 9.90
C ASP A 449 17.62 10.56 8.53
N ARG A 450 18.23 9.86 7.56
CA ARG A 450 18.28 10.31 6.17
C ARG A 450 16.88 10.46 5.57
N TRP A 451 16.04 9.44 5.70
CA TRP A 451 14.68 9.47 5.17
C TRP A 451 13.87 10.63 5.76
N MET A 452 13.88 10.82 7.07
CA MET A 452 13.18 11.94 7.72
C MET A 452 13.63 13.30 7.18
N LYS A 453 14.96 13.46 6.96
CA LYS A 453 15.53 14.70 6.41
C LYS A 453 15.15 14.90 4.95
N GLU A 454 15.31 13.88 4.10
CA GLU A 454 15.06 13.95 2.67
C GLU A 454 13.58 14.15 2.33
N THR A 455 12.69 13.57 3.14
CA THR A 455 11.23 13.69 2.95
C THR A 455 10.63 14.90 3.64
N GLY A 456 11.39 15.61 4.48
CA GLY A 456 10.89 16.74 5.24
C GLY A 456 9.82 16.31 6.26
N ASP A 457 10.08 15.25 7.05
CA ASP A 457 9.14 14.68 8.02
C ASP A 457 8.60 15.74 9.00
N LEU A 458 7.32 16.06 8.89
CA LEU A 458 6.62 17.05 9.73
C LEU A 458 6.20 16.52 11.10
N GLY A 459 6.45 15.26 11.44
CA GLY A 459 5.97 14.66 12.70
C GLY A 459 6.56 15.26 13.97
N ALA A 460 7.64 16.07 13.89
CA ALA A 460 8.15 16.85 15.01
C ALA A 460 7.39 18.19 15.19
N VAL A 461 6.62 18.61 14.19
CA VAL A 461 5.83 19.83 14.22
C VAL A 461 4.50 19.52 14.90
N THR A 462 4.15 20.28 15.94
CA THR A 462 2.88 20.07 16.64
C THR A 462 1.68 20.35 15.72
N GLU A 463 0.56 19.68 15.94
CA GLU A 463 -0.66 19.91 15.15
C GLU A 463 -1.11 21.38 15.22
N LEU A 464 -1.00 22.02 16.39
CA LEU A 464 -1.27 23.45 16.55
C LEU A 464 -0.38 24.31 15.65
N GLU A 465 0.88 23.96 15.52
CA GLU A 465 1.79 24.69 14.63
C GLU A 465 1.47 24.44 13.15
N LEU A 466 1.02 23.22 12.78
CA LEU A 466 0.53 22.94 11.43
C LEU A 466 -0.72 23.77 11.11
N VAL A 467 -1.63 23.95 12.07
CA VAL A 467 -2.78 24.84 11.96
C VAL A 467 -2.35 26.29 11.76
N LYS A 468 -1.42 26.81 12.59
CA LYS A 468 -0.88 28.19 12.47
C LYS A 468 -0.22 28.44 11.12
N ARG A 469 0.44 27.44 10.54
CA ARG A 469 1.03 27.50 9.18
C ARG A 469 -0.02 27.41 8.07
N GLY A 470 -1.29 27.20 8.38
CA GLY A 470 -2.37 27.02 7.40
C GLY A 470 -2.22 25.74 6.56
N LEU A 471 -1.57 24.70 7.09
CA LEU A 471 -1.44 23.41 6.43
C LEU A 471 -2.67 22.54 6.68
N VAL A 472 -3.11 22.44 7.93
CA VAL A 472 -4.27 21.65 8.34
C VAL A 472 -5.35 22.53 8.97
N ALA A 473 -6.59 22.09 8.89
CA ALA A 473 -7.74 22.76 9.50
C ALA A 473 -7.67 22.67 11.04
N ASP A 474 -8.15 23.71 11.70
CA ASP A 474 -8.38 23.69 13.13
C ASP A 474 -9.63 22.86 13.45
N ARG A 475 -9.44 21.64 13.92
CA ARG A 475 -10.52 20.71 14.23
C ARG A 475 -11.40 21.17 15.39
N ILE A 476 -10.85 21.92 16.34
CA ILE A 476 -11.63 22.46 17.47
C ILE A 476 -12.61 23.50 16.92
N LYS A 477 -12.11 24.40 16.11
CA LYS A 477 -12.94 25.42 15.45
C LYS A 477 -13.98 24.79 14.54
N GLU A 478 -13.58 23.80 13.70
CA GLU A 478 -14.54 23.06 12.86
C GLU A 478 -15.66 22.40 13.68
N TYR A 479 -15.32 21.79 14.81
CA TYR A 479 -16.29 21.17 15.70
C TYR A 479 -17.25 22.20 16.31
N GLU A 480 -16.72 23.32 16.80
CA GLU A 480 -17.52 24.42 17.36
C GLU A 480 -18.45 25.07 16.32
N ASP A 481 -17.94 25.31 15.11
CA ASP A 481 -18.71 25.87 14.01
C ASP A 481 -19.86 24.94 13.58
N ARG A 482 -19.60 23.63 13.50
CA ARG A 482 -20.66 22.64 13.22
C ARG A 482 -21.73 22.65 14.31
N LYS A 483 -21.31 22.68 15.58
CA LYS A 483 -22.24 22.73 16.71
C LYS A 483 -23.12 23.99 16.68
N LYS A 484 -22.53 25.17 16.40
CA LYS A 484 -23.26 26.44 16.25
C LYS A 484 -24.29 26.40 15.12
N ASN A 485 -23.98 25.69 14.02
CA ASN A 485 -24.84 25.57 12.85
C ASN A 485 -25.86 24.42 12.95
N GLY A 486 -26.04 23.81 14.14
CA GLY A 486 -27.00 22.71 14.37
C GLY A 486 -26.66 21.40 13.64
N LEU A 487 -25.46 21.31 13.08
CA LEU A 487 -24.97 20.09 12.44
C LEU A 487 -24.48 19.14 13.54
N GLN A 488 -25.03 17.91 13.57
CA GLN A 488 -24.54 16.87 14.47
C GLN A 488 -23.02 16.71 14.31
N PRO A 489 -22.23 16.76 15.40
CA PRO A 489 -20.84 16.43 15.34
C PRO A 489 -20.74 15.02 14.75
N ASN A 490 -19.97 14.86 13.68
CA ASN A 490 -19.60 13.52 13.27
C ASN A 490 -18.78 12.93 14.42
N GLU A 491 -19.33 11.94 15.13
CA GLU A 491 -18.68 11.32 16.32
C GLU A 491 -17.24 10.89 16.01
N ARG A 492 -16.96 10.50 14.77
CA ARG A 492 -15.61 10.17 14.29
C ARG A 492 -14.68 11.38 14.12
N ARG A 493 -15.18 12.61 14.26
CA ARG A 493 -14.42 13.87 14.13
C ARG A 493 -14.37 14.68 15.42
N GLN A 494 -14.72 14.11 16.57
CA GLN A 494 -14.55 14.82 17.84
C GLN A 494 -13.07 15.22 18.02
N PRO A 495 -12.80 16.46 18.47
CA PRO A 495 -11.46 16.86 18.81
C PRO A 495 -10.94 16.00 19.96
N PRO A 496 -9.62 15.73 20.03
CA PRO A 496 -9.04 15.05 21.17
C PRO A 496 -9.38 15.82 22.44
N LYS A 497 -9.79 15.13 23.51
CA LYS A 497 -9.87 15.75 24.84
C LYS A 497 -8.46 16.19 25.17
N GLN A 498 -8.28 17.49 25.40
CA GLN A 498 -7.01 18.01 25.89
C GLN A 498 -6.76 17.40 27.28
N PRO A 499 -5.51 17.02 27.61
CA PRO A 499 -5.17 16.51 28.93
C PRO A 499 -5.47 17.49 30.04
#